data_eb96cb2c076bdace10103d572725d1f6
#
_entry.id   eb96cb2c076bdace10103d572725d1f6
#
_cell.length_a   1.000
_cell.length_b   1.000
_cell.length_c   1.000
_cell.angle_alpha   90.00
_cell.angle_beta   90.00
_cell.angle_gamma   90.00
#
_symmetry.space_group_name_H-M   'P 1'
#
loop_
_entity.id
_entity.type
_entity.pdbx_description
1 polymer ?
#
loop_
_entity_poly.entity_id
_entity_poly.type
_entity_poly.pdbx_seq_one_letter_code
_entity_poly.pdbx_strand_id
1 'polypeptide(L)'
;MTPQSQFMLVAQVTRGRERGLRELLETMNSKPGMADPANAVLPFGQFERLHFARLAVLDDPTLGDIEAHGVPRPRLPVYLALVGSCDGPAGKCIADLAQRAGTGLRRIFMHCDGFDAQGDLLAWMQAHRCQLAADYINWVGRTVRQIKEESALRRALAAKVPRAPLASAAQARQLRRELIDFVDAEVSAGRLGLTPPDPTPLRWQIAKLLHLVAIPLAGLILLPLLIVLSPLLILILRTKENNDPEICPPVDRAVLLELQHLEDYDVTNQYTAIGSVKPGLFRRWLVTVLLVLIDYTCRHIFTRGFLARVQTIHFAFWAFLDDKRRLVFMSNYDGGHEAYMDDFINKVAWGLNLAFSHGVGWPRTRWLVARGARIENKFKNYQRRHQLPTQVWYRAYPGIALADLKHNQRIREGLELASVTEVQAQAWLRLL
;
A
#
# COMPACT_ATOMS: atom_id res chain seq x y z
N MET A 1 0.18 -3.09 -20.82
CA MET A 1 -0.17 -2.37 -19.57
C MET A 1 1.06 -1.74 -18.96
N THR A 2 0.94 -0.60 -18.29
CA THR A 2 2.01 0.04 -17.52
C THR A 2 2.00 -0.53 -16.09
N PRO A 3 2.98 -1.37 -15.68
CA PRO A 3 3.04 -1.88 -14.31
C PRO A 3 3.31 -0.73 -13.34
N GLN A 4 2.73 -0.80 -12.15
CA GLN A 4 3.03 0.11 -11.05
C GLN A 4 4.26 -0.35 -10.27
N SER A 5 4.83 0.57 -9.52
CA SER A 5 5.90 0.33 -8.56
C SER A 5 5.66 1.10 -7.28
N GLN A 6 6.17 0.59 -6.17
CA GLN A 6 6.25 1.30 -4.91
C GLN A 6 7.70 1.62 -4.58
N PHE A 7 7.92 2.69 -3.84
CA PHE A 7 9.23 3.05 -3.31
C PHE A 7 9.10 3.65 -1.92
N MET A 8 10.17 3.51 -1.15
CA MET A 8 10.36 4.12 0.15
C MET A 8 11.77 4.70 0.23
N LEU A 9 11.88 5.98 0.50
CA LEU A 9 13.13 6.65 0.85
C LEU A 9 13.14 6.84 2.36
N VAL A 10 14.24 6.48 3.01
CA VAL A 10 14.36 6.52 4.47
C VAL A 10 15.63 7.24 4.83
N ALA A 11 15.51 8.34 5.57
CA ALA A 11 16.63 9.12 6.05
C ALA A 11 16.51 9.33 7.56
N GLN A 12 17.60 9.20 8.28
CA GLN A 12 17.65 9.48 9.70
C GLN A 12 17.39 10.96 9.95
N VAL A 13 16.45 11.28 10.86
CA VAL A 13 16.19 12.65 11.27
C VAL A 13 17.27 13.10 12.25
N THR A 14 17.84 14.27 12.03
CA THR A 14 18.83 14.85 12.92
C THR A 14 18.22 15.10 14.29
N ARG A 15 18.87 14.60 15.31
CA ARG A 15 18.38 14.71 16.69
C ARG A 15 18.06 16.16 17.08
N GLY A 16 16.87 16.38 17.57
CA GLY A 16 16.34 17.70 17.95
C GLY A 16 15.71 18.48 16.81
N ARG A 17 15.71 17.95 15.57
CA ARG A 17 15.00 18.56 14.41
C ARG A 17 13.65 17.94 14.11
N GLU A 18 13.22 16.94 14.87
CA GLU A 18 11.98 16.20 14.67
C GLU A 18 10.75 17.11 14.73
N ARG A 19 10.74 18.06 15.68
CA ARG A 19 9.64 19.02 15.85
C ARG A 19 9.53 19.95 14.64
N GLY A 20 10.64 20.59 14.22
CA GLY A 20 10.64 21.47 13.08
C GLY A 20 10.27 20.76 11.78
N LEU A 21 10.65 19.47 11.63
CA LEU A 21 10.22 18.64 10.53
C LEU A 21 8.70 18.45 10.54
N ARG A 22 8.10 18.04 11.68
CA ARG A 22 6.65 17.87 11.81
C ARG A 22 5.89 19.16 11.50
N GLU A 23 6.34 20.29 12.03
CA GLU A 23 5.77 21.62 11.75
C GLU A 23 5.83 21.97 10.25
N LEU A 24 6.95 21.69 9.57
CA LEU A 24 7.06 21.88 8.13
C LEU A 24 6.07 20.98 7.36
N LEU A 25 5.99 19.71 7.71
CA LEU A 25 5.11 18.74 7.04
C LEU A 25 3.63 19.12 7.24
N GLU A 26 3.24 19.64 8.38
CA GLU A 26 1.88 20.09 8.63
C GLU A 26 1.45 21.23 7.70
N THR A 27 2.38 22.11 7.29
CA THR A 27 2.08 23.19 6.32
C THR A 27 1.69 22.68 4.93
N MET A 28 1.92 21.40 4.64
CA MET A 28 1.61 20.78 3.34
C MET A 28 0.16 20.28 3.27
N ASN A 29 -0.59 20.34 4.35
CA ASN A 29 -1.90 19.72 4.46
C ASN A 29 -3.05 20.72 4.28
N SER A 30 -4.12 20.29 3.61
CA SER A 30 -5.41 20.99 3.53
C SER A 30 -6.35 20.61 4.67
N LYS A 31 -6.18 19.41 5.23
CA LYS A 31 -6.85 18.87 6.42
C LYS A 31 -5.81 18.06 7.21
N PRO A 32 -6.04 17.74 8.48
CA PRO A 32 -5.09 16.95 9.26
C PRO A 32 -4.62 15.69 8.52
N GLY A 33 -3.32 15.55 8.34
CA GLY A 33 -2.70 14.43 7.64
C GLY A 33 -2.95 14.34 6.12
N MET A 34 -3.82 15.16 5.58
CA MET A 34 -4.18 15.15 4.14
C MET A 34 -3.47 16.24 3.36
N ALA A 35 -2.60 15.83 2.47
CA ALA A 35 -1.87 16.75 1.59
C ALA A 35 -2.79 17.64 0.76
N ASP A 36 -2.50 18.93 0.72
CA ASP A 36 -2.96 19.80 -0.35
C ASP A 36 -2.22 19.40 -1.64
N PRO A 37 -2.91 18.96 -2.71
CA PRO A 37 -2.28 18.60 -3.97
C PRO A 37 -1.44 19.73 -4.59
N ALA A 38 -1.75 20.99 -4.25
CA ALA A 38 -1.09 22.19 -4.78
C ALA A 38 -0.13 22.84 -3.77
N ASN A 39 0.19 22.18 -2.63
CA ASN A 39 1.05 22.78 -1.61
C ASN A 39 2.41 23.23 -2.17
N ALA A 40 2.96 24.30 -1.60
CA ALA A 40 4.16 24.97 -2.09
C ALA A 40 5.46 24.15 -1.88
N VAL A 41 5.45 23.12 -1.01
CA VAL A 41 6.65 22.33 -0.69
C VAL A 41 6.80 21.17 -1.66
N LEU A 42 5.76 20.38 -1.84
CA LEU A 42 5.75 19.24 -2.76
C LEU A 42 4.37 19.14 -3.42
N PRO A 43 4.14 19.82 -4.55
CA PRO A 43 2.85 19.89 -5.21
C PRO A 43 2.51 18.55 -5.88
N PHE A 44 2.05 17.60 -5.10
CA PHE A 44 1.77 16.22 -5.52
C PHE A 44 0.85 16.13 -6.72
N GLY A 45 -0.12 17.06 -6.86
CA GLY A 45 -1.08 17.09 -7.96
C GLY A 45 -0.45 17.26 -9.35
N GLN A 46 0.79 17.74 -9.41
CA GLN A 46 1.53 17.88 -10.66
C GLN A 46 2.14 16.56 -11.17
N PHE A 47 2.18 15.51 -10.32
CA PHE A 47 2.79 14.22 -10.67
C PHE A 47 1.72 13.23 -11.14
N GLU A 48 1.40 13.27 -12.44
CA GLU A 48 0.31 12.51 -13.05
C GLU A 48 0.40 10.98 -12.91
N ARG A 49 1.60 10.46 -12.58
CA ARG A 49 1.87 9.03 -12.41
C ARG A 49 1.83 8.58 -10.96
N LEU A 50 1.62 9.47 -10.02
CA LEU A 50 1.68 9.19 -8.60
C LEU A 50 0.28 8.87 -8.08
N HIS A 51 0.03 7.61 -7.71
CA HIS A 51 -1.24 7.15 -7.14
C HIS A 51 -1.43 7.66 -5.70
N PHE A 52 -0.46 7.32 -4.87
CA PHE A 52 -0.41 7.68 -3.46
C PHE A 52 1.01 8.11 -3.11
N ALA A 53 1.11 9.06 -2.20
CA ALA A 53 2.37 9.42 -1.56
C ALA A 53 2.15 9.74 -0.09
N ARG A 54 3.19 9.54 0.72
CA ARG A 54 3.16 9.96 2.12
C ARG A 54 4.53 10.36 2.61
N LEU A 55 4.51 11.27 3.59
CA LEU A 55 5.64 11.58 4.44
C LEU A 55 5.27 11.19 5.87
N ALA A 56 6.08 10.35 6.49
CA ALA A 56 5.86 9.88 7.84
C ALA A 56 7.16 9.94 8.64
N VAL A 57 7.07 10.45 9.86
CA VAL A 57 8.16 10.40 10.84
C VAL A 57 8.03 9.09 11.62
N LEU A 58 8.98 8.19 11.40
CA LEU A 58 9.01 6.86 12.00
C LEU A 58 9.70 6.93 13.37
N ASP A 59 8.96 7.37 14.36
CA ASP A 59 9.34 7.44 15.76
C ASP A 59 8.64 6.30 16.51
N ASP A 60 9.35 5.19 16.74
CA ASP A 60 8.76 3.96 17.27
C ASP A 60 8.50 4.06 18.78
N PRO A 61 7.24 4.18 19.22
CA PRO A 61 6.90 4.29 20.64
C PRO A 61 7.05 2.95 21.37
N THR A 62 7.19 1.84 20.65
CA THR A 62 7.17 0.48 21.21
C THR A 62 8.58 -0.12 21.42
N LEU A 63 9.65 0.68 21.22
CA LEU A 63 11.05 0.21 21.36
C LEU A 63 11.34 -0.42 22.73
N GLY A 64 10.68 0.04 23.80
CA GLY A 64 10.85 -0.49 25.15
C GLY A 64 10.27 -1.90 25.35
N ASP A 65 9.31 -2.31 24.52
CA ASP A 65 8.64 -3.61 24.66
C ASP A 65 9.61 -4.80 24.51
N ILE A 66 10.76 -4.60 23.87
CA ILE A 66 11.78 -5.65 23.70
C ILE A 66 12.39 -6.09 25.04
N GLU A 67 12.31 -5.25 26.08
CA GLU A 67 12.81 -5.57 27.42
C GLU A 67 12.10 -6.78 28.03
N ALA A 68 10.83 -7.02 27.67
CA ALA A 68 10.11 -8.21 28.05
C ALA A 68 10.73 -9.53 27.50
N HIS A 69 11.59 -9.41 26.47
CA HIS A 69 12.37 -10.52 25.94
C HIS A 69 13.79 -10.63 26.58
N GLY A 70 14.08 -9.90 27.65
CA GLY A 70 15.38 -9.89 28.31
C GLY A 70 16.47 -9.14 27.51
N VAL A 71 16.09 -8.27 26.57
CA VAL A 71 17.02 -7.49 25.76
C VAL A 71 16.89 -6.01 26.15
N PRO A 72 18.00 -5.31 26.42
CA PRO A 72 17.95 -3.88 26.75
C PRO A 72 17.29 -3.06 25.62
N ARG A 73 16.59 -1.98 25.99
CA ARG A 73 16.00 -1.06 25.02
C ARG A 73 17.06 -0.51 24.08
N PRO A 74 16.94 -0.74 22.74
CA PRO A 74 17.92 -0.24 21.79
C PRO A 74 17.75 1.28 21.59
N ARG A 75 18.87 1.95 21.34
CA ARG A 75 18.86 3.35 20.89
C ARG A 75 18.83 3.35 19.37
N LEU A 76 17.65 3.38 18.78
CA LEU A 76 17.46 3.41 17.33
C LEU A 76 17.06 4.82 16.89
N PRO A 77 17.46 5.25 15.68
CA PRO A 77 17.14 6.58 15.20
C PRO A 77 15.66 6.71 14.83
N VAL A 78 15.20 7.96 14.86
CA VAL A 78 13.95 8.38 14.21
C VAL A 78 14.24 8.57 12.72
N TYR A 79 13.35 8.11 11.86
CA TYR A 79 13.50 8.27 10.43
C TYR A 79 12.38 9.12 9.83
N LEU A 80 12.72 9.84 8.78
CA LEU A 80 11.76 10.35 7.82
C LEU A 80 11.60 9.32 6.69
N ALA A 81 10.36 8.94 6.41
CA ALA A 81 10.02 8.13 5.25
C ALA A 81 9.26 8.97 4.22
N LEU A 82 9.77 9.03 2.98
CA LEU A 82 9.02 9.46 1.80
C LEU A 82 8.66 8.22 0.98
N VAL A 83 7.37 7.99 0.84
CA VAL A 83 6.82 6.79 0.16
C VAL A 83 5.97 7.21 -1.01
N GLY A 84 6.04 6.45 -2.11
CA GLY A 84 5.18 6.65 -3.26
C GLY A 84 4.80 5.34 -3.94
N SER A 85 3.57 5.33 -4.49
CA SER A 85 3.06 4.30 -5.39
C SER A 85 2.81 4.96 -6.74
N CYS A 86 3.45 4.49 -7.82
CA CYS A 86 3.47 5.19 -9.09
C CYS A 86 3.35 4.26 -10.30
N ASP A 87 2.91 4.82 -11.42
CA ASP A 87 2.92 4.17 -12.73
C ASP A 87 4.34 4.09 -13.29
N GLY A 88 4.73 2.91 -13.71
CA GLY A 88 6.06 2.64 -14.27
C GLY A 88 7.14 2.46 -13.21
N PRO A 89 8.43 2.56 -13.60
CA PRO A 89 9.55 2.31 -12.70
C PRO A 89 9.68 3.38 -11.61
N ALA A 90 9.83 2.96 -10.36
CA ALA A 90 10.02 3.84 -9.20
C ALA A 90 11.16 4.86 -9.38
N GLY A 91 12.28 4.45 -9.99
CA GLY A 91 13.42 5.35 -10.23
C GLY A 91 13.09 6.55 -11.12
N LYS A 92 12.17 6.39 -12.09
CA LYS A 92 11.69 7.51 -12.93
C LYS A 92 10.82 8.47 -12.10
N CYS A 93 9.97 7.95 -11.22
CA CYS A 93 9.16 8.78 -10.34
C CYS A 93 10.03 9.56 -9.35
N ILE A 94 11.04 8.93 -8.76
CA ILE A 94 11.99 9.59 -7.86
C ILE A 94 12.75 10.69 -8.59
N ALA A 95 13.19 10.46 -9.84
CA ALA A 95 13.86 11.47 -10.65
C ALA A 95 12.94 12.66 -10.99
N ASP A 96 11.68 12.39 -11.33
CA ASP A 96 10.67 13.42 -11.60
C ASP A 96 10.39 14.27 -10.34
N LEU A 97 10.28 13.63 -9.18
CA LEU A 97 10.16 14.32 -7.88
C LEU A 97 11.37 15.21 -7.60
N ALA A 98 12.60 14.70 -7.78
CA ALA A 98 13.82 15.45 -7.55
C ALA A 98 13.93 16.67 -8.48
N GLN A 99 13.55 16.49 -9.75
CA GLN A 99 13.62 17.55 -10.76
C GLN A 99 12.58 18.65 -10.54
N ARG A 100 11.32 18.27 -10.28
CA ARG A 100 10.18 19.22 -10.29
C ARG A 100 9.85 19.79 -8.93
N ALA A 101 10.18 19.09 -7.85
CA ALA A 101 9.95 19.52 -6.47
C ALA A 101 11.24 19.66 -5.65
N GLY A 102 12.39 19.81 -6.32
CA GLY A 102 13.71 19.81 -5.70
C GLY A 102 13.88 20.81 -4.56
N THR A 103 13.40 22.04 -4.70
CA THR A 103 13.48 23.06 -3.64
C THR A 103 12.75 22.65 -2.37
N GLY A 104 11.53 22.13 -2.50
CA GLY A 104 10.75 21.68 -1.35
C GLY A 104 11.32 20.41 -0.71
N LEU A 105 11.78 19.46 -1.53
CA LEU A 105 12.43 18.25 -1.03
C LEU A 105 13.72 18.56 -0.26
N ARG A 106 14.54 19.52 -0.74
CA ARG A 106 15.71 19.99 0.00
C ARG A 106 15.33 20.58 1.36
N ARG A 107 14.26 21.38 1.44
CA ARG A 107 13.74 21.91 2.71
C ARG A 107 13.36 20.81 3.68
N ILE A 108 12.74 19.74 3.20
CA ILE A 108 12.37 18.59 4.01
C ILE A 108 13.65 17.85 4.47
N PHE A 109 14.55 17.51 3.54
CA PHE A 109 15.73 16.70 3.84
C PHE A 109 16.82 17.43 4.61
N MET A 110 16.78 18.78 4.71
CA MET A 110 17.64 19.53 5.64
C MET A 110 17.43 19.17 7.11
N HIS A 111 16.35 18.48 7.44
CA HIS A 111 16.13 17.93 8.78
C HIS A 111 16.78 16.54 8.98
N CYS A 112 17.40 15.98 7.94
CA CYS A 112 17.99 14.64 7.95
C CYS A 112 19.52 14.70 8.08
N ASP A 113 20.09 13.70 8.76
CA ASP A 113 21.53 13.57 8.92
C ASP A 113 22.25 13.40 7.59
N GLY A 114 23.38 14.09 7.43
CA GLY A 114 24.24 13.97 6.27
C GLY A 114 23.68 14.56 4.98
N PHE A 115 22.55 15.28 5.02
CA PHE A 115 22.03 15.96 3.83
C PHE A 115 22.81 17.23 3.51
N ASP A 116 23.37 17.29 2.30
CA ASP A 116 23.98 18.49 1.75
C ASP A 116 22.99 19.25 0.86
N ALA A 117 22.63 20.48 1.26
CA ALA A 117 21.69 21.31 0.52
C ALA A 117 22.20 21.72 -0.87
N GLN A 118 23.50 21.70 -1.12
CA GLN A 118 24.13 22.04 -2.42
C GLN A 118 24.45 20.77 -3.24
N GLY A 119 24.38 19.60 -2.64
CA GLY A 119 24.69 18.33 -3.28
C GLY A 119 23.65 17.85 -4.31
N ASP A 120 23.96 16.75 -4.98
CA ASP A 120 23.03 16.11 -5.93
C ASP A 120 21.86 15.46 -5.17
N LEU A 121 20.69 16.10 -5.26
CA LEU A 121 19.46 15.64 -4.62
C LEU A 121 19.04 14.25 -5.11
N LEU A 122 19.13 13.99 -6.41
CA LEU A 122 18.71 12.69 -6.97
C LEU A 122 19.61 11.57 -6.49
N ALA A 123 20.93 11.79 -6.50
CA ALA A 123 21.88 10.81 -5.98
C ALA A 123 21.64 10.54 -4.50
N TRP A 124 21.39 11.59 -3.71
CA TRP A 124 21.05 11.45 -2.29
C TRP A 124 19.76 10.64 -2.08
N MET A 125 18.69 10.96 -2.82
CA MET A 125 17.42 10.21 -2.75
C MET A 125 17.59 8.74 -3.14
N GLN A 126 18.40 8.45 -4.16
CA GLN A 126 18.69 7.08 -4.60
C GLN A 126 19.49 6.30 -3.55
N ALA A 127 20.46 6.93 -2.88
CA ALA A 127 21.24 6.34 -1.80
C ALA A 127 20.40 5.98 -0.57
N HIS A 128 19.31 6.72 -0.34
CA HIS A 128 18.37 6.50 0.78
C HIS A 128 17.16 5.61 0.41
N ARG A 129 17.20 5.00 -0.77
CA ARG A 129 16.13 4.09 -1.19
C ARG A 129 16.19 2.80 -0.40
N CYS A 130 15.11 2.52 0.35
CA CYS A 130 14.93 1.28 1.09
C CYS A 130 14.42 0.16 0.16
N GLN A 131 14.99 -1.03 0.28
CA GLN A 131 14.48 -2.20 -0.42
C GLN A 131 13.22 -2.72 0.28
N LEU A 132 12.13 -2.87 -0.47
CA LEU A 132 10.90 -3.47 0.04
C LEU A 132 11.09 -4.98 0.17
N ALA A 133 10.70 -5.54 1.31
CA ALA A 133 10.81 -6.97 1.60
C ALA A 133 9.66 -7.77 1.00
N ALA A 134 8.49 -7.16 0.88
CA ALA A 134 7.34 -7.66 0.14
C ALA A 134 6.49 -6.48 -0.35
N ASP A 135 5.83 -6.65 -1.48
CA ASP A 135 5.13 -5.60 -2.19
C ASP A 135 3.79 -6.12 -2.74
N TYR A 136 2.69 -5.44 -2.41
CA TYR A 136 1.35 -5.75 -2.90
C TYR A 136 0.75 -4.58 -3.68
N ILE A 137 0.31 -4.85 -4.90
CA ILE A 137 -0.37 -3.92 -5.78
C ILE A 137 -1.66 -4.58 -6.25
N ASN A 138 -2.81 -4.03 -5.87
CA ASN A 138 -4.11 -4.62 -6.15
C ASN A 138 -4.42 -4.67 -7.65
N TRP A 139 -4.41 -3.51 -8.30
CA TRP A 139 -4.86 -3.35 -9.70
C TRP A 139 -3.69 -3.09 -10.66
N VAL A 140 -2.84 -4.10 -10.82
CA VAL A 140 -1.64 -3.99 -11.67
C VAL A 140 -2.03 -3.60 -13.10
N GLY A 141 -1.41 -2.52 -13.59
CA GLY A 141 -1.53 -2.06 -14.96
C GLY A 141 -2.63 -1.03 -15.21
N ARG A 142 -3.36 -0.58 -14.19
CA ARG A 142 -4.33 0.51 -14.32
C ARG A 142 -3.69 1.81 -13.84
N THR A 143 -3.40 2.72 -14.78
CA THR A 143 -2.70 3.98 -14.50
C THR A 143 -3.61 5.01 -13.83
N VAL A 144 -3.01 5.99 -13.14
CA VAL A 144 -3.72 7.14 -12.55
C VAL A 144 -4.61 7.81 -13.59
N ARG A 145 -4.09 8.03 -14.81
CA ARG A 145 -4.83 8.63 -15.92
C ARG A 145 -6.08 7.82 -16.25
N GLN A 146 -5.93 6.52 -16.49
CA GLN A 146 -7.05 5.64 -16.80
C GLN A 146 -8.12 5.61 -15.70
N ILE A 147 -7.70 5.59 -14.42
CA ILE A 147 -8.63 5.64 -13.27
C ILE A 147 -9.49 6.91 -13.32
N LYS A 148 -8.86 8.06 -13.56
CA LYS A 148 -9.56 9.36 -13.64
C LYS A 148 -10.49 9.42 -14.85
N GLU A 149 -10.02 8.98 -16.02
CA GLU A 149 -10.79 8.93 -17.26
C GLU A 149 -12.01 8.01 -17.14
N GLU A 150 -11.84 6.82 -16.59
CA GLU A 150 -12.94 5.87 -16.39
C GLU A 150 -13.99 6.36 -15.39
N SER A 151 -13.55 7.06 -14.35
CA SER A 151 -14.48 7.73 -13.42
C SER A 151 -15.26 8.87 -14.11
N ALA A 152 -14.59 9.65 -14.96
CA ALA A 152 -15.24 10.68 -15.77
C ALA A 152 -16.25 10.08 -16.76
N LEU A 153 -15.86 9.01 -17.45
CA LEU A 153 -16.72 8.24 -18.36
C LEU A 153 -17.99 7.77 -17.66
N ARG A 154 -17.86 7.09 -16.51
CA ARG A 154 -19.02 6.64 -15.73
C ARG A 154 -19.97 7.78 -15.40
N ARG A 155 -19.45 8.92 -14.90
CA ARG A 155 -20.26 10.09 -14.55
C ARG A 155 -20.99 10.67 -15.77
N ALA A 156 -20.31 10.77 -16.92
CA ALA A 156 -20.90 11.27 -18.15
C ALA A 156 -22.00 10.35 -18.67
N LEU A 157 -21.79 9.03 -18.68
CA LEU A 157 -22.78 8.04 -19.09
C LEU A 157 -23.99 8.03 -18.14
N ALA A 158 -23.76 7.98 -16.83
CA ALA A 158 -24.83 7.97 -15.83
C ALA A 158 -25.74 9.22 -15.91
N ALA A 159 -25.20 10.36 -16.31
CA ALA A 159 -25.98 11.59 -16.53
C ALA A 159 -26.89 11.53 -17.79
N LYS A 160 -26.60 10.60 -18.71
CA LYS A 160 -27.35 10.44 -19.96
C LYS A 160 -28.37 9.30 -19.94
N VAL A 161 -28.22 8.34 -19.03
CA VAL A 161 -29.14 7.21 -18.90
C VAL A 161 -30.52 7.71 -18.42
N PRO A 162 -31.62 7.38 -19.12
CA PRO A 162 -32.94 7.72 -18.66
C PRO A 162 -33.27 7.11 -17.30
N ARG A 163 -33.95 7.85 -16.43
CA ARG A 163 -34.41 7.33 -15.12
C ARG A 163 -35.57 6.33 -15.24
N ALA A 164 -36.26 6.32 -16.37
CA ALA A 164 -37.34 5.38 -16.61
C ALA A 164 -36.85 3.98 -16.93
N PRO A 165 -37.50 2.92 -16.46
CA PRO A 165 -37.16 1.56 -16.81
C PRO A 165 -37.23 1.34 -18.32
N LEU A 166 -36.28 0.58 -18.88
CA LEU A 166 -36.34 0.19 -20.29
C LEU A 166 -37.45 -0.83 -20.52
N ALA A 167 -38.32 -0.57 -21.48
CA ALA A 167 -39.49 -1.40 -21.74
C ALA A 167 -39.13 -2.72 -22.47
N SER A 168 -37.98 -2.78 -23.18
CA SER A 168 -37.54 -3.97 -23.91
C SER A 168 -36.02 -4.10 -24.01
N ALA A 169 -35.55 -5.30 -24.31
CA ALA A 169 -34.14 -5.60 -24.56
C ALA A 169 -33.62 -4.93 -25.86
N ALA A 170 -34.49 -4.74 -26.86
CA ALA A 170 -34.13 -4.03 -28.08
C ALA A 170 -33.81 -2.55 -27.79
N GLN A 171 -34.60 -1.89 -26.89
CA GLN A 171 -34.30 -0.54 -26.44
C GLN A 171 -32.96 -0.43 -25.71
N ALA A 172 -32.56 -1.47 -24.97
CA ALA A 172 -31.28 -1.49 -24.32
C ALA A 172 -30.11 -1.46 -25.33
N ARG A 173 -30.23 -2.20 -26.43
CA ARG A 173 -29.22 -2.20 -27.51
C ARG A 173 -29.19 -0.84 -28.23
N GLN A 174 -30.34 -0.24 -28.46
CA GLN A 174 -30.44 1.09 -29.07
C GLN A 174 -29.82 2.15 -28.16
N LEU A 175 -30.20 2.20 -26.88
CA LEU A 175 -29.64 3.15 -25.91
C LEU A 175 -28.12 2.98 -25.80
N ARG A 176 -27.60 1.73 -25.77
CA ARG A 176 -26.15 1.51 -25.78
C ARG A 176 -25.48 2.15 -26.99
N ARG A 177 -26.05 2.05 -28.20
CA ARG A 177 -25.48 2.70 -29.40
C ARG A 177 -25.47 4.21 -29.25
N GLU A 178 -26.58 4.82 -28.81
CA GLU A 178 -26.68 6.25 -28.54
C GLU A 178 -25.66 6.74 -27.51
N LEU A 179 -25.36 5.93 -26.47
CA LEU A 179 -24.34 6.22 -25.48
C LEU A 179 -22.91 6.10 -26.05
N ILE A 180 -22.66 5.16 -26.97
CA ILE A 180 -21.37 5.06 -27.67
C ILE A 180 -21.16 6.29 -28.55
N ASP A 181 -22.16 6.66 -29.37
CA ASP A 181 -22.09 7.83 -30.24
C ASP A 181 -21.88 9.13 -29.42
N PHE A 182 -22.52 9.21 -28.25
CA PHE A 182 -22.28 10.30 -27.31
C PHE A 182 -20.84 10.31 -26.80
N VAL A 183 -20.30 9.17 -26.38
CA VAL A 183 -18.92 9.09 -25.89
C VAL A 183 -17.92 9.46 -26.99
N ASP A 184 -18.12 8.99 -28.21
CA ASP A 184 -17.26 9.30 -29.36
C ASP A 184 -17.27 10.80 -29.69
N ALA A 185 -18.43 11.44 -29.57
CA ALA A 185 -18.56 12.91 -29.72
C ALA A 185 -17.83 13.65 -28.58
N GLU A 186 -17.94 13.20 -27.33
CA GLU A 186 -17.28 13.81 -26.18
C GLU A 186 -15.75 13.65 -26.26
N VAL A 187 -15.26 12.48 -26.71
CA VAL A 187 -13.84 12.21 -26.93
C VAL A 187 -13.31 13.07 -28.07
N SER A 188 -14.01 13.15 -29.21
CA SER A 188 -13.65 13.98 -30.35
C SER A 188 -13.60 15.47 -30.00
N ALA A 189 -14.46 15.90 -29.07
CA ALA A 189 -14.48 17.28 -28.56
C ALA A 189 -13.45 17.53 -27.43
N GLY A 190 -12.66 16.53 -27.03
CA GLY A 190 -11.66 16.64 -25.96
C GLY A 190 -12.23 16.77 -24.55
N ARG A 191 -13.54 16.51 -24.34
CA ARG A 191 -14.20 16.58 -23.03
C ARG A 191 -14.07 15.28 -22.24
N LEU A 192 -13.91 14.14 -22.92
CA LEU A 192 -13.56 12.85 -22.31
C LEU A 192 -12.23 12.33 -22.86
N GLY A 193 -11.48 11.62 -22.03
CA GLY A 193 -10.30 10.87 -22.43
C GLY A 193 -10.56 9.37 -22.27
N LEU A 194 -10.08 8.57 -23.20
CA LEU A 194 -10.11 7.10 -23.13
C LEU A 194 -8.74 6.56 -23.57
N THR A 195 -7.73 6.83 -22.76
CA THR A 195 -6.34 6.41 -23.05
C THR A 195 -6.24 4.89 -23.08
N PRO A 196 -5.80 4.29 -24.20
CA PRO A 196 -5.60 2.85 -24.28
C PRO A 196 -4.46 2.41 -23.34
N PRO A 197 -4.45 1.15 -22.89
CA PRO A 197 -3.36 0.64 -22.10
C PRO A 197 -2.07 0.54 -22.94
N ASP A 198 -0.96 1.05 -22.41
CA ASP A 198 0.35 0.91 -23.04
C ASP A 198 0.75 -0.57 -23.21
N PRO A 199 1.63 -0.89 -24.17
CA PRO A 199 2.22 -2.22 -24.26
C PRO A 199 3.03 -2.52 -23.00
N THR A 200 2.94 -3.77 -22.52
CA THR A 200 3.67 -4.19 -21.32
C THR A 200 5.17 -4.25 -21.62
N PRO A 201 6.03 -3.58 -20.84
CA PRO A 201 7.47 -3.60 -21.07
C PRO A 201 8.04 -5.03 -21.01
N LEU A 202 8.83 -5.41 -22.02
CA LEU A 202 9.41 -6.76 -22.11
C LEU A 202 10.28 -7.10 -20.89
N ARG A 203 11.06 -6.13 -20.41
CA ARG A 203 11.88 -6.30 -19.19
C ARG A 203 11.04 -6.70 -17.99
N TRP A 204 9.87 -6.12 -17.81
CA TRP A 204 8.96 -6.46 -16.73
C TRP A 204 8.39 -7.87 -16.87
N GLN A 205 8.05 -8.27 -18.11
CA GLN A 205 7.55 -9.62 -18.40
C GLN A 205 8.62 -10.67 -18.08
N ILE A 206 9.85 -10.44 -18.53
CA ILE A 206 10.99 -11.33 -18.24
C ILE A 206 11.25 -11.41 -16.73
N ALA A 207 11.32 -10.27 -16.05
CA ALA A 207 11.54 -10.23 -14.59
C ALA A 207 10.42 -10.97 -13.83
N LYS A 208 9.16 -10.80 -14.26
CA LYS A 208 8.01 -11.51 -13.69
C LYS A 208 8.11 -13.01 -13.91
N LEU A 209 8.49 -13.45 -15.11
CA LEU A 209 8.66 -14.87 -15.45
C LEU A 209 9.83 -15.48 -14.66
N LEU A 210 10.96 -14.81 -14.60
CA LEU A 210 12.11 -15.25 -13.80
C LEU A 210 11.74 -15.39 -12.32
N HIS A 211 11.05 -14.41 -11.76
CA HIS A 211 10.60 -14.48 -10.36
C HIS A 211 9.58 -15.62 -10.15
N LEU A 212 8.67 -15.85 -11.10
CA LEU A 212 7.69 -16.94 -11.04
C LEU A 212 8.36 -18.31 -10.97
N VAL A 213 9.47 -18.50 -11.70
CA VAL A 213 10.18 -19.80 -11.79
C VAL A 213 11.26 -19.93 -10.72
N ALA A 214 12.02 -18.87 -10.43
CA ALA A 214 13.18 -18.93 -9.54
C ALA A 214 12.81 -19.27 -8.09
N ILE A 215 11.72 -18.74 -7.56
CA ILE A 215 11.32 -18.99 -6.17
C ILE A 215 10.88 -20.44 -5.94
N PRO A 216 9.97 -21.03 -6.75
CA PRO A 216 9.65 -22.48 -6.63
C PRO A 216 10.84 -23.39 -6.87
N LEU A 217 11.71 -23.05 -7.84
CA LEU A 217 12.90 -23.83 -8.13
C LEU A 217 13.88 -23.82 -6.95
N ALA A 218 14.13 -22.63 -6.35
CA ALA A 218 14.94 -22.52 -5.15
C ALA A 218 14.32 -23.33 -3.99
N GLY A 219 12.99 -23.27 -3.83
CA GLY A 219 12.28 -24.08 -2.85
C GLY A 219 12.45 -25.60 -3.07
N LEU A 220 12.38 -26.06 -4.32
CA LEU A 220 12.58 -27.47 -4.69
C LEU A 220 14.02 -27.93 -4.41
N ILE A 221 15.02 -27.10 -4.75
CA ILE A 221 16.43 -27.39 -4.47
C ILE A 221 16.72 -27.49 -2.98
N LEU A 222 16.11 -26.59 -2.19
CA LEU A 222 16.29 -26.56 -0.74
C LEU A 222 15.43 -27.59 0.01
N LEU A 223 14.43 -28.20 -0.65
CA LEU A 223 13.46 -29.08 -0.04
C LEU A 223 14.09 -30.25 0.74
N PRO A 224 15.08 -31.01 0.22
CA PRO A 224 15.70 -32.08 0.97
C PRO A 224 16.35 -31.62 2.29
N LEU A 225 17.05 -30.48 2.22
CA LEU A 225 17.66 -29.86 3.40
C LEU A 225 16.60 -29.43 4.42
N LEU A 226 15.52 -28.81 3.93
CA LEU A 226 14.40 -28.36 4.79
C LEU A 226 13.70 -29.54 5.46
N ILE A 227 13.53 -30.68 4.77
CA ILE A 227 12.97 -31.89 5.36
C ILE A 227 13.85 -32.40 6.50
N VAL A 228 15.17 -32.51 6.27
CA VAL A 228 16.11 -32.95 7.30
C VAL A 228 16.14 -32.02 8.51
N LEU A 229 16.12 -30.70 8.28
CA LEU A 229 16.14 -29.69 9.34
C LEU A 229 14.78 -29.46 9.99
N SER A 230 13.69 -29.91 9.39
CA SER A 230 12.33 -29.59 9.85
C SER A 230 12.05 -29.93 11.30
N PRO A 231 12.48 -31.10 11.87
CA PRO A 231 12.23 -31.39 13.29
C PRO A 231 12.87 -30.36 14.22
N LEU A 232 14.12 -29.96 13.89
CA LEU A 232 14.84 -28.94 14.66
C LEU A 232 14.19 -27.56 14.53
N LEU A 233 13.85 -27.15 13.31
CA LEU A 233 13.18 -25.85 13.04
C LEU A 233 11.82 -25.78 13.75
N ILE A 234 11.06 -26.87 13.72
CA ILE A 234 9.76 -26.99 14.41
C ILE A 234 9.96 -26.87 15.92
N LEU A 235 10.94 -27.59 16.49
CA LEU A 235 11.23 -27.54 17.92
C LEU A 235 11.59 -26.12 18.35
N ILE A 236 12.50 -25.46 17.62
CA ILE A 236 12.91 -24.07 17.89
C ILE A 236 11.68 -23.13 17.80
N LEU A 237 10.88 -23.28 16.75
CA LEU A 237 9.67 -22.46 16.58
C LEU A 237 8.71 -22.62 17.76
N ARG A 238 8.40 -23.87 18.12
CA ARG A 238 7.44 -24.15 19.21
C ARG A 238 7.95 -23.68 20.56
N THR A 239 9.24 -23.88 20.84
CA THR A 239 9.85 -23.35 22.07
C THR A 239 9.75 -21.84 22.14
N LYS A 240 10.05 -21.13 21.02
CA LYS A 240 9.95 -19.69 20.98
C LYS A 240 8.50 -19.18 21.09
N GLU A 241 7.53 -19.80 20.39
CA GLU A 241 6.13 -19.43 20.50
C GLU A 241 5.57 -19.62 21.92
N ASN A 242 5.97 -20.70 22.61
CA ASN A 242 5.51 -20.98 23.97
C ASN A 242 6.11 -20.01 25.01
N ASN A 243 7.34 -19.53 24.75
CA ASN A 243 8.07 -18.66 25.68
C ASN A 243 7.97 -17.16 25.30
N ASP A 244 7.31 -16.82 24.18
CA ASP A 244 7.10 -15.41 23.82
C ASP A 244 6.31 -14.70 24.93
N PRO A 245 6.78 -13.57 25.47
CA PRO A 245 6.03 -12.80 26.46
C PRO A 245 4.75 -12.23 25.84
N GLU A 246 3.71 -12.15 26.64
CA GLU A 246 2.49 -11.44 26.26
C GLU A 246 2.61 -9.97 26.66
N ILE A 247 2.59 -9.10 25.67
CA ILE A 247 2.70 -7.64 25.84
C ILE A 247 1.42 -7.04 25.27
N CYS A 248 0.57 -6.52 26.12
CA CYS A 248 -0.70 -5.93 25.69
C CYS A 248 -1.11 -4.79 26.61
N PRO A 249 -0.24 -3.77 26.85
CA PRO A 249 -0.65 -2.58 27.58
C PRO A 249 -1.72 -1.81 26.76
N PRO A 250 -2.61 -1.08 27.44
CA PRO A 250 -3.61 -0.26 26.74
C PRO A 250 -2.95 0.81 25.89
N VAL A 251 -3.60 1.21 24.81
CA VAL A 251 -3.20 2.37 24.00
C VAL A 251 -3.49 3.64 24.79
N ASP A 252 -2.55 4.59 24.78
CA ASP A 252 -2.79 5.91 25.35
C ASP A 252 -3.95 6.59 24.62
N ARG A 253 -4.88 7.17 25.38
CA ARG A 253 -6.05 7.85 24.84
C ARG A 253 -5.68 9.04 23.95
N ALA A 254 -4.61 9.78 24.29
CA ALA A 254 -4.14 10.90 23.50
C ALA A 254 -3.65 10.44 22.12
N VAL A 255 -2.86 9.36 22.07
CA VAL A 255 -2.40 8.73 20.81
C VAL A 255 -3.57 8.24 19.98
N LEU A 256 -4.56 7.60 20.62
CA LEU A 256 -5.76 7.13 19.91
C LEU A 256 -6.54 8.28 19.27
N LEU A 257 -6.75 9.39 19.99
CA LEU A 257 -7.41 10.57 19.48
C LEU A 257 -6.63 11.23 18.34
N GLU A 258 -5.31 11.31 18.46
CA GLU A 258 -4.44 11.83 17.40
C GLU A 258 -4.59 11.00 16.11
N LEU A 259 -4.53 9.66 16.21
CA LEU A 259 -4.70 8.77 15.07
C LEU A 259 -6.09 8.91 14.44
N GLN A 260 -7.16 8.94 15.24
CA GLN A 260 -8.52 9.12 14.77
C GLN A 260 -8.72 10.48 14.08
N HIS A 261 -8.03 11.53 14.55
CA HIS A 261 -8.07 12.85 13.93
C HIS A 261 -7.47 12.87 12.51
N LEU A 262 -6.63 11.89 12.15
CA LEU A 262 -6.00 11.77 10.84
C LEU A 262 -6.74 10.79 9.90
N GLU A 263 -7.82 10.15 10.35
CA GLU A 263 -8.56 9.11 9.62
C GLU A 263 -9.92 9.63 9.10
N ASP A 264 -10.50 8.89 8.17
CA ASP A 264 -11.90 8.98 7.70
C ASP A 264 -12.34 10.30 7.03
N TYR A 265 -11.38 11.04 6.44
CA TYR A 265 -11.71 12.23 5.63
C TYR A 265 -12.23 11.92 4.22
N ASP A 266 -12.08 10.68 3.76
CA ASP A 266 -12.51 10.19 2.45
C ASP A 266 -12.74 8.68 2.49
N VAL A 267 -13.17 8.10 1.36
CA VAL A 267 -13.39 6.65 1.20
C VAL A 267 -12.14 5.82 1.38
N THR A 268 -10.95 6.39 1.13
CA THR A 268 -9.66 5.71 1.27
C THR A 268 -8.91 6.26 2.47
N ASN A 269 -8.27 5.38 3.22
CA ASN A 269 -7.44 5.68 4.37
C ASN A 269 -6.01 5.15 4.19
N GLN A 270 -5.13 5.61 5.05
CA GLN A 270 -3.74 5.18 5.13
C GLN A 270 -3.44 4.48 6.45
N TYR A 271 -2.48 3.56 6.42
CA TYR A 271 -1.97 2.90 7.62
C TYR A 271 -0.44 2.88 7.55
N THR A 272 0.21 3.34 8.62
CA THR A 272 1.66 3.32 8.80
C THR A 272 1.96 2.69 10.14
N ALA A 273 2.73 1.61 10.16
CA ALA A 273 3.13 0.95 11.40
C ALA A 273 4.60 0.58 11.38
N ILE A 274 5.22 0.62 12.56
CA ILE A 274 6.59 0.16 12.79
C ILE A 274 6.62 -0.65 14.09
N GLY A 275 7.51 -1.64 14.15
CA GLY A 275 7.74 -2.37 15.37
C GLY A 275 9.03 -3.18 15.33
N SER A 276 9.54 -3.49 16.50
CA SER A 276 10.74 -4.32 16.68
C SER A 276 10.48 -5.77 16.29
N VAL A 277 11.44 -6.40 15.58
CA VAL A 277 11.44 -7.83 15.34
C VAL A 277 11.92 -8.55 16.60
N LYS A 278 11.24 -9.61 17.01
CA LYS A 278 11.62 -10.45 18.17
C LYS A 278 13.08 -10.87 18.08
N PRO A 279 13.82 -10.85 19.20
CA PRO A 279 15.25 -11.05 19.18
C PRO A 279 15.66 -12.46 18.74
N GLY A 280 16.86 -12.54 18.13
CA GLY A 280 17.50 -13.76 17.70
C GLY A 280 17.50 -13.99 16.20
N LEU A 281 18.55 -14.65 15.71
CA LEU A 281 18.79 -14.92 14.28
C LEU A 281 17.64 -15.72 13.64
N PHE A 282 17.10 -16.71 14.38
CA PHE A 282 16.01 -17.55 13.88
C PHE A 282 14.78 -16.72 13.51
N ARG A 283 14.35 -15.78 14.36
CA ARG A 283 13.19 -14.93 14.09
C ARG A 283 13.42 -14.03 12.89
N ARG A 284 14.59 -13.40 12.78
CA ARG A 284 14.95 -12.55 11.64
C ARG A 284 15.06 -13.33 10.34
N TRP A 285 15.66 -14.51 10.37
CA TRP A 285 15.71 -15.40 9.21
C TRP A 285 14.30 -15.83 8.78
N LEU A 286 13.50 -16.32 9.72
CA LEU A 286 12.17 -16.84 9.42
C LEU A 286 11.24 -15.76 8.83
N VAL A 287 11.18 -14.57 9.42
CA VAL A 287 10.37 -13.48 8.85
C VAL A 287 10.87 -13.04 7.47
N THR A 288 12.17 -13.07 7.22
CA THR A 288 12.73 -12.77 5.88
C THR A 288 12.23 -13.80 4.85
N VAL A 289 12.31 -15.09 5.15
CA VAL A 289 11.82 -16.14 4.24
C VAL A 289 10.32 -16.02 4.02
N LEU A 290 9.55 -15.79 5.08
CA LEU A 290 8.10 -15.62 4.97
C LEU A 290 7.72 -14.39 4.15
N LEU A 291 8.42 -13.27 4.28
CA LEU A 291 8.16 -12.09 3.45
C LEU A 291 8.52 -12.32 1.98
N VAL A 292 9.56 -13.11 1.66
CA VAL A 292 9.84 -13.54 0.26
C VAL A 292 8.68 -14.36 -0.29
N LEU A 293 8.11 -15.28 0.51
CA LEU A 293 6.94 -16.08 0.09
C LEU A 293 5.68 -15.20 -0.04
N ILE A 294 5.49 -14.24 0.84
CA ILE A 294 4.39 -13.28 0.76
C ILE A 294 4.54 -12.42 -0.51
N ASP A 295 5.74 -11.91 -0.81
CA ASP A 295 6.01 -11.17 -2.04
C ASP A 295 5.67 -12.00 -3.28
N TYR A 296 6.09 -13.27 -3.29
CA TYR A 296 5.76 -14.20 -4.38
C TYR A 296 4.24 -14.36 -4.56
N THR A 297 3.50 -14.58 -3.47
CA THR A 297 2.04 -14.74 -3.53
C THR A 297 1.34 -13.44 -3.94
N CYS A 298 1.83 -12.29 -3.47
CA CYS A 298 1.31 -10.97 -3.85
C CYS A 298 1.51 -10.66 -5.35
N ARG A 299 2.62 -11.10 -5.94
CA ARG A 299 2.91 -10.85 -7.36
C ARG A 299 2.24 -11.82 -8.31
N HIS A 300 1.98 -13.06 -7.90
CA HIS A 300 1.56 -14.12 -8.81
C HIS A 300 0.19 -14.73 -8.51
N ILE A 301 -0.24 -14.72 -7.24
CA ILE A 301 -1.48 -15.37 -6.81
C ILE A 301 -2.55 -14.33 -6.46
N PHE A 302 -2.20 -13.40 -5.56
CA PHE A 302 -3.13 -12.38 -5.07
C PHE A 302 -3.13 -11.15 -5.96
N THR A 303 -3.82 -11.21 -7.09
CA THR A 303 -3.90 -10.12 -8.06
C THR A 303 -5.35 -9.70 -8.29
N ARG A 304 -5.58 -8.50 -8.83
CA ARG A 304 -6.87 -7.98 -9.29
C ARG A 304 -7.99 -8.04 -8.23
N GLY A 305 -7.74 -7.46 -7.07
CA GLY A 305 -8.79 -7.31 -6.06
C GLY A 305 -8.86 -8.42 -5.03
N PHE A 306 -7.87 -9.33 -4.97
CA PHE A 306 -7.87 -10.43 -4.02
C PHE A 306 -6.56 -10.55 -3.26
N LEU A 307 -6.44 -9.91 -2.10
CA LEU A 307 -5.44 -10.29 -1.10
C LEU A 307 -6.11 -11.24 -0.10
N ALA A 308 -6.09 -12.54 -0.37
CA ALA A 308 -6.69 -13.56 0.51
C ALA A 308 -8.13 -13.22 0.99
N ARG A 309 -8.99 -12.71 0.09
CA ARG A 309 -10.37 -12.21 0.30
C ARG A 309 -10.50 -10.77 0.83
N VAL A 310 -9.44 -10.08 1.17
CA VAL A 310 -9.50 -8.63 1.47
C VAL A 310 -9.48 -7.86 0.15
N GLN A 311 -10.52 -7.08 -0.10
CA GLN A 311 -10.75 -6.38 -1.37
C GLN A 311 -10.57 -4.87 -1.27
N THR A 312 -10.14 -4.37 -0.11
CA THR A 312 -10.11 -2.95 0.20
C THR A 312 -8.70 -2.34 0.12
N ILE A 313 -7.65 -3.14 -0.06
CA ILE A 313 -6.26 -2.67 -0.03
C ILE A 313 -5.81 -2.30 -1.44
N HIS A 314 -5.47 -1.03 -1.67
CA HIS A 314 -4.91 -0.54 -2.94
C HIS A 314 -3.45 -0.94 -3.12
N PHE A 315 -2.63 -0.56 -2.16
CA PHE A 315 -1.19 -0.81 -2.11
C PHE A 315 -0.78 -1.15 -0.68
N ALA A 316 0.13 -2.09 -0.53
CA ALA A 316 0.75 -2.37 0.76
C ALA A 316 2.19 -2.85 0.55
N PHE A 317 3.06 -2.63 1.53
CA PHE A 317 4.40 -3.19 1.51
C PHE A 317 4.96 -3.37 2.91
N TRP A 318 5.99 -4.19 2.98
CA TRP A 318 6.84 -4.41 4.16
C TRP A 318 8.27 -4.01 3.84
N ALA A 319 8.92 -3.33 4.78
CA ALA A 319 10.33 -2.94 4.66
C ALA A 319 11.07 -3.18 5.98
N PHE A 320 12.28 -3.68 5.90
CA PHE A 320 13.14 -3.81 7.08
C PHE A 320 13.98 -2.56 7.28
N LEU A 321 14.15 -2.17 8.55
CA LEU A 321 15.08 -1.16 8.98
C LEU A 321 16.06 -1.75 10.00
N ASP A 322 17.21 -1.07 10.20
CA ASP A 322 18.21 -1.37 11.24
C ASP A 322 18.69 -2.83 11.22
N ASP A 323 19.19 -3.29 10.07
CA ASP A 323 19.62 -4.68 9.88
C ASP A 323 18.56 -5.71 10.29
N LYS A 324 17.33 -5.47 9.86
CA LYS A 324 16.14 -6.30 10.14
C LYS A 324 15.76 -6.36 11.62
N ARG A 325 16.13 -5.34 12.41
CA ARG A 325 15.70 -5.22 13.79
C ARG A 325 14.32 -4.60 13.92
N ARG A 326 13.91 -3.76 12.95
CA ARG A 326 12.56 -3.22 12.86
C ARG A 326 11.90 -3.60 11.53
N LEU A 327 10.59 -3.78 11.57
CA LEU A 327 9.75 -3.99 10.40
C LEU A 327 8.76 -2.84 10.29
N VAL A 328 8.70 -2.24 9.12
CA VAL A 328 7.70 -1.24 8.73
C VAL A 328 6.65 -1.91 7.86
N PHE A 329 5.38 -1.62 8.12
CA PHE A 329 4.26 -1.97 7.26
C PHE A 329 3.48 -0.72 6.91
N MET A 330 3.20 -0.55 5.63
CA MET A 330 2.37 0.56 5.17
C MET A 330 1.33 0.07 4.16
N SER A 331 0.12 0.61 4.27
CA SER A 331 -0.95 0.31 3.31
C SER A 331 -1.83 1.54 3.02
N ASN A 332 -2.54 1.49 1.88
CA ASN A 332 -3.66 2.37 1.54
C ASN A 332 -4.87 1.47 1.33
N TYR A 333 -5.98 1.76 2.00
CA TYR A 333 -7.16 0.88 2.05
C TYR A 333 -8.45 1.70 2.04
N ASP A 334 -9.56 1.06 1.62
CA ASP A 334 -10.89 1.67 1.62
C ASP A 334 -11.63 1.38 2.93
N GLY A 335 -12.42 2.35 3.37
CA GLY A 335 -13.24 2.28 4.58
C GLY A 335 -12.49 2.67 5.85
N GLY A 336 -13.19 2.67 6.99
CA GLY A 336 -12.63 3.04 8.28
C GLY A 336 -11.70 1.96 8.87
N HIS A 337 -10.84 2.39 9.80
CA HIS A 337 -9.83 1.55 10.43
C HIS A 337 -10.41 0.28 11.09
N GLU A 338 -11.53 0.40 11.80
CA GLU A 338 -12.12 -0.76 12.49
C GLU A 338 -12.58 -1.83 11.50
N ALA A 339 -13.27 -1.43 10.41
CA ALA A 339 -13.69 -2.34 9.36
C ALA A 339 -12.49 -3.03 8.68
N TYR A 340 -11.38 -2.29 8.51
CA TYR A 340 -10.13 -2.83 7.97
C TYR A 340 -9.51 -3.88 8.88
N MET A 341 -9.51 -3.66 10.21
CA MET A 341 -9.03 -4.63 11.19
C MET A 341 -9.93 -5.86 11.26
N ASP A 342 -11.25 -5.68 11.19
CA ASP A 342 -12.22 -6.78 11.16
C ASP A 342 -12.08 -7.66 9.91
N ASP A 343 -11.83 -7.05 8.77
CA ASP A 343 -11.50 -7.78 7.54
C ASP A 343 -10.24 -8.64 7.70
N PHE A 344 -9.23 -8.15 8.37
CA PHE A 344 -8.03 -8.90 8.67
C PHE A 344 -8.29 -10.08 9.60
N ILE A 345 -9.04 -9.89 10.68
CA ILE A 345 -9.37 -10.94 11.65
C ILE A 345 -10.18 -12.04 10.96
N ASN A 346 -11.22 -11.65 10.22
CA ASN A 346 -12.21 -12.59 9.70
C ASN A 346 -11.76 -13.30 8.40
N LYS A 347 -10.96 -12.62 7.56
CA LYS A 347 -10.63 -13.13 6.22
C LYS A 347 -9.21 -13.68 6.10
N VAL A 348 -8.23 -13.09 6.83
CA VAL A 348 -6.80 -13.33 6.55
C VAL A 348 -5.91 -13.43 7.81
N ALA A 349 -6.49 -13.70 8.99
CA ALA A 349 -5.73 -13.79 10.25
C ALA A 349 -4.50 -14.71 10.18
N TRP A 350 -4.57 -15.83 9.45
CA TRP A 350 -3.46 -16.75 9.24
C TRP A 350 -2.30 -16.08 8.48
N GLY A 351 -2.59 -15.29 7.46
CA GLY A 351 -1.59 -14.55 6.67
C GLY A 351 -0.95 -13.42 7.47
N LEU A 352 -1.74 -12.70 8.29
CA LEU A 352 -1.20 -11.71 9.22
C LEU A 352 -0.24 -12.37 10.23
N ASN A 353 -0.60 -13.52 10.77
CA ASN A 353 0.25 -14.22 11.70
C ASN A 353 1.60 -14.59 11.05
N LEU A 354 1.61 -15.03 9.79
CA LEU A 354 2.87 -15.30 9.05
C LEU A 354 3.76 -14.06 8.95
N ALA A 355 3.19 -12.88 8.66
CA ALA A 355 3.95 -11.65 8.51
C ALA A 355 4.37 -11.04 9.86
N PHE A 356 3.44 -10.95 10.82
CA PHE A 356 3.60 -10.12 12.00
C PHE A 356 3.87 -10.87 13.30
N SER A 357 3.73 -12.21 13.37
CA SER A 357 4.02 -12.97 14.60
C SER A 357 5.48 -12.87 15.06
N HIS A 358 6.34 -12.35 14.20
CA HIS A 358 7.74 -12.07 14.51
C HIS A 358 7.96 -10.69 15.14
N GLY A 359 6.92 -9.84 15.21
CA GLY A 359 6.94 -8.54 15.89
C GLY A 359 6.83 -8.68 17.40
N VAL A 360 7.59 -7.86 18.13
CA VAL A 360 7.50 -7.74 19.58
C VAL A 360 6.10 -7.25 19.94
N GLY A 361 5.44 -7.92 20.91
CA GLY A 361 4.07 -7.58 21.33
C GLY A 361 2.95 -8.25 20.51
N TRP A 362 3.24 -8.91 19.39
CA TRP A 362 2.21 -9.67 18.68
C TRP A 362 1.60 -10.76 19.56
N PRO A 363 0.27 -10.93 19.55
CA PRO A 363 -0.39 -11.98 20.34
C PRO A 363 0.16 -13.37 19.99
N ARG A 364 0.36 -14.21 21.00
CA ARG A 364 0.96 -15.54 20.82
C ARG A 364 0.26 -16.33 19.72
N THR A 365 1.05 -16.87 18.79
CA THR A 365 0.60 -17.77 17.74
C THR A 365 0.78 -19.24 18.15
N ARG A 366 0.13 -20.13 17.39
CA ARG A 366 0.39 -21.57 17.42
C ARG A 366 0.61 -22.03 15.99
N TRP A 367 1.78 -22.61 15.73
CA TRP A 367 2.21 -23.05 14.40
C TRP A 367 2.22 -21.90 13.36
N LEU A 368 2.60 -20.70 13.76
CA LEU A 368 2.62 -19.46 12.97
C LEU A 368 1.27 -18.99 12.42
N VAL A 369 0.26 -19.81 12.34
CA VAL A 369 -1.00 -19.50 11.63
C VAL A 369 -2.24 -19.45 12.54
N ALA A 370 -2.23 -20.19 13.64
CA ALA A 370 -3.37 -20.27 14.56
C ALA A 370 -3.23 -19.25 15.71
N ARG A 371 -4.33 -18.87 16.34
CA ARG A 371 -4.41 -17.84 17.39
C ARG A 371 -3.94 -16.46 16.86
N GLY A 372 -3.05 -15.76 17.56
CA GLY A 372 -2.48 -14.49 17.10
C GLY A 372 -3.56 -13.45 16.79
N ALA A 373 -3.67 -13.03 15.53
CA ALA A 373 -4.65 -12.04 15.07
C ALA A 373 -6.12 -12.41 15.35
N ARG A 374 -6.44 -13.67 15.61
CA ARG A 374 -7.80 -14.09 16.01
C ARG A 374 -8.15 -13.73 17.45
N ILE A 375 -7.19 -13.31 18.26
CA ILE A 375 -7.44 -12.77 19.60
C ILE A 375 -7.70 -11.28 19.43
N GLU A 376 -8.93 -10.96 19.03
CA GLU A 376 -9.34 -9.65 18.53
C GLU A 376 -8.84 -8.48 19.37
N ASN A 377 -9.15 -8.44 20.67
CA ASN A 377 -8.77 -7.34 21.54
C ASN A 377 -7.25 -7.12 21.59
N LYS A 378 -6.46 -8.20 21.67
CA LYS A 378 -5.00 -8.12 21.70
C LYS A 378 -4.45 -7.66 20.34
N PHE A 379 -5.04 -8.15 19.25
CA PHE A 379 -4.66 -7.77 17.90
C PHE A 379 -4.96 -6.28 17.61
N LYS A 380 -6.18 -5.82 17.87
CA LYS A 380 -6.56 -4.41 17.66
C LYS A 380 -5.71 -3.48 18.52
N ASN A 381 -5.44 -3.86 19.78
CA ASN A 381 -4.53 -3.11 20.64
C ASN A 381 -3.10 -3.06 20.11
N TYR A 382 -2.56 -4.20 19.63
CA TYR A 382 -1.25 -4.26 18.98
C TYR A 382 -1.20 -3.30 17.79
N GLN A 383 -2.18 -3.33 16.90
CA GLN A 383 -2.22 -2.50 15.71
C GLN A 383 -2.20 -1.01 16.05
N ARG A 384 -3.04 -0.57 16.96
CA ARG A 384 -3.08 0.84 17.38
C ARG A 384 -1.80 1.30 18.10
N ARG A 385 -1.16 0.44 18.87
CA ARG A 385 0.12 0.75 19.54
C ARG A 385 1.29 0.93 18.58
N HIS A 386 1.30 0.19 17.48
CA HIS A 386 2.36 0.24 16.47
C HIS A 386 2.04 1.19 15.32
N GLN A 387 0.81 1.69 15.25
CA GLN A 387 0.41 2.67 14.26
C GLN A 387 1.04 4.02 14.56
N LEU A 388 1.60 4.65 13.52
CA LEU A 388 2.16 5.99 13.60
C LEU A 388 1.27 6.99 12.87
N PRO A 389 1.19 8.24 13.38
CA PRO A 389 0.61 9.35 12.64
C PRO A 389 1.33 9.52 11.30
N THR A 390 0.58 9.58 10.20
CA THR A 390 1.12 9.96 8.90
C THR A 390 1.00 11.46 8.73
N GLN A 391 2.12 12.19 8.70
CA GLN A 391 2.11 13.65 8.70
C GLN A 391 1.53 14.23 7.42
N VAL A 392 1.81 13.60 6.27
CA VAL A 392 1.31 14.05 4.96
C VAL A 392 0.90 12.83 4.15
N TRP A 393 -0.33 12.80 3.67
CA TRP A 393 -0.81 11.74 2.81
C TRP A 393 -1.55 12.28 1.58
N TYR A 394 -1.07 11.92 0.42
CA TYR A 394 -1.61 12.29 -0.89
C TYR A 394 -2.26 11.10 -1.59
N ARG A 395 -3.35 11.36 -2.29
CA ARG A 395 -4.04 10.46 -3.20
C ARG A 395 -4.43 11.17 -4.49
N ALA A 396 -4.24 10.52 -5.63
CA ALA A 396 -4.47 11.11 -6.94
C ALA A 396 -5.95 11.13 -7.34
N TYR A 397 -6.78 10.29 -6.73
CA TYR A 397 -8.19 10.10 -7.10
C TYR A 397 -9.09 10.02 -5.84
N PRO A 398 -9.33 11.17 -5.17
CA PRO A 398 -10.21 11.23 -4.01
C PRO A 398 -11.63 10.76 -4.36
N GLY A 399 -12.31 10.14 -3.40
CA GLY A 399 -13.68 9.63 -3.55
C GLY A 399 -13.81 8.36 -4.39
N ILE A 400 -12.70 7.72 -4.80
CA ILE A 400 -12.72 6.51 -5.63
C ILE A 400 -12.15 5.33 -4.85
N ALA A 401 -13.02 4.37 -4.53
CA ALA A 401 -12.66 3.10 -3.90
C ALA A 401 -12.22 2.05 -4.94
N LEU A 402 -11.61 0.94 -4.48
CA LEU A 402 -11.28 -0.20 -5.35
C LEU A 402 -12.50 -0.81 -6.04
N ALA A 403 -13.65 -0.82 -5.34
CA ALA A 403 -14.91 -1.25 -5.94
C ALA A 403 -15.28 -0.39 -7.14
N ASP A 404 -15.06 0.94 -7.06
CA ASP A 404 -15.28 1.86 -8.18
C ASP A 404 -14.30 1.61 -9.33
N LEU A 405 -13.02 1.35 -9.04
CA LEU A 405 -12.03 1.02 -10.07
C LEU A 405 -12.49 -0.19 -10.90
N LYS A 406 -12.91 -1.26 -10.22
CA LYS A 406 -13.42 -2.48 -10.87
C LYS A 406 -14.70 -2.20 -11.65
N HIS A 407 -15.59 -1.41 -11.08
CA HIS A 407 -16.86 -1.07 -11.69
C HIS A 407 -16.66 -0.21 -12.94
N ASN A 408 -15.86 0.86 -12.86
CA ASN A 408 -15.57 1.77 -13.96
C ASN A 408 -14.85 1.05 -15.11
N GLN A 409 -13.94 0.13 -14.80
CA GLN A 409 -13.29 -0.72 -15.81
C GLN A 409 -14.30 -1.56 -16.58
N ARG A 410 -15.26 -2.20 -15.90
CA ARG A 410 -16.31 -3.00 -16.55
C ARG A 410 -17.20 -2.16 -17.45
N ILE A 411 -17.47 -0.91 -17.07
CA ILE A 411 -18.21 0.05 -17.91
C ILE A 411 -17.42 0.31 -19.18
N ARG A 412 -16.11 0.60 -19.06
CA ARG A 412 -15.24 0.84 -20.23
C ARG A 412 -15.12 -0.39 -21.13
N GLU A 413 -14.87 -1.56 -20.56
CA GLU A 413 -14.78 -2.82 -21.32
C GLU A 413 -16.07 -3.12 -22.10
N GLY A 414 -17.24 -2.87 -21.48
CA GLY A 414 -18.52 -3.05 -22.15
C GLY A 414 -18.79 -2.00 -23.23
N LEU A 415 -18.23 -0.81 -23.13
CA LEU A 415 -18.27 0.22 -24.17
C LEU A 415 -17.46 -0.22 -25.40
N GLU A 416 -16.27 -0.78 -25.20
CA GLU A 416 -15.30 -1.15 -26.25
C GLU A 416 -15.71 -2.44 -27.03
N LEU A 417 -16.72 -3.19 -26.58
CA LEU A 417 -17.22 -4.38 -27.30
C LEU A 417 -17.88 -3.99 -28.63
N ALA A 418 -17.35 -4.51 -29.73
CA ALA A 418 -17.87 -4.20 -31.07
C ALA A 418 -19.32 -4.67 -31.30
N SER A 419 -19.71 -5.81 -30.73
CA SER A 419 -21.07 -6.32 -30.79
C SER A 419 -21.50 -6.95 -29.49
N VAL A 420 -22.77 -6.77 -29.12
CA VAL A 420 -23.36 -7.34 -27.91
C VAL A 420 -24.74 -7.87 -28.16
N THR A 421 -25.11 -8.93 -27.47
CA THR A 421 -26.49 -9.39 -27.40
C THR A 421 -27.37 -8.41 -26.61
N GLU A 422 -28.69 -8.52 -26.74
CA GLU A 422 -29.62 -7.69 -25.96
C GLU A 422 -29.46 -7.86 -24.45
N VAL A 423 -29.24 -9.09 -24.01
CA VAL A 423 -28.98 -9.43 -22.61
C VAL A 423 -27.69 -8.79 -22.11
N GLN A 424 -26.64 -8.81 -22.92
CA GLN A 424 -25.37 -8.16 -22.59
C GLN A 424 -25.50 -6.63 -22.52
N ALA A 425 -26.26 -6.03 -23.44
CA ALA A 425 -26.55 -4.60 -23.42
C ALA A 425 -27.31 -4.20 -22.15
N GLN A 426 -28.35 -4.97 -21.76
CA GLN A 426 -29.06 -4.73 -20.50
C GLN A 426 -28.14 -4.89 -19.27
N ALA A 427 -27.30 -5.93 -19.25
CA ALA A 427 -26.37 -6.15 -18.16
C ALA A 427 -25.34 -5.02 -18.04
N TRP A 428 -24.88 -4.46 -19.15
CA TRP A 428 -23.96 -3.32 -19.17
C TRP A 428 -24.65 -2.03 -18.70
N LEU A 429 -25.87 -1.75 -19.16
CA LEU A 429 -26.64 -0.56 -18.71
C LEU A 429 -26.93 -0.59 -17.22
N ARG A 430 -27.04 -1.76 -16.59
CA ARG A 430 -27.18 -1.88 -15.13
C ARG A 430 -25.91 -1.49 -14.34
N LEU A 431 -24.80 -1.30 -15.03
CA LEU A 431 -23.58 -0.79 -14.43
C LEU A 431 -23.55 0.75 -14.36
N LEU A 432 -24.43 1.43 -15.07
CA LEU A 432 -24.53 2.89 -15.11
C LEU A 432 -25.53 3.42 -14.07
#